data_40b150ea798fcc7d5920fe707a07ac4b
#
_entry.id   40b150ea798fcc7d5920fe707a07ac4b
#
_cell.length_a   1.000
_cell.length_b   1.000
_cell.length_c   1.000
_cell.angle_alpha   90.00
_cell.angle_beta   90.00
_cell.angle_gamma   90.00
#
_symmetry.space_group_name_H-M   'P 1'
#
loop_
_entity.id
_entity.type
_entity.pdbx_description
1 polymer ?
#
loop_
_entity_poly.entity_id
_entity_poly.type
_entity_poly.pdbx_seq_one_letter_code
_entity_poly.pdbx_strand_id
1 'polypeptide(L)'
;MSPLPGRSGIRARGEISALTRPSWEQALSELARRHAGVSYVELSDVAFVDVAGVTALAVTAMNLPDGRVVVENPPPQLPRVLEMFWPGLDRIEVAL
;
A
#
# COMPACT_ATOMS: atom_id res chain seq x y z
N MET A 1 -3.72 10.96 -5.24
CA MET A 1 -2.82 10.49 -4.20
C MET A 1 -1.96 11.63 -3.69
N SER A 2 -1.73 11.67 -2.42
CA SER A 2 -1.01 12.77 -1.82
C SER A 2 -0.06 12.27 -0.74
N PRO A 3 1.03 12.99 -0.45
CA PRO A 3 1.91 12.62 0.65
C PRO A 3 1.22 12.85 2.00
N LEU A 4 1.64 12.07 3.01
CA LEU A 4 1.16 12.25 4.37
C LEU A 4 1.97 13.33 5.08
N PRO A 5 1.31 14.22 5.82
CA PRO A 5 2.03 15.22 6.60
C PRO A 5 2.72 14.57 7.81
N GLY A 6 3.96 14.95 8.06
CA GLY A 6 4.71 14.51 9.24
C GLY A 6 5.16 13.06 9.24
N ARG A 7 4.88 12.30 8.19
CA ARG A 7 5.28 10.88 8.08
C ARG A 7 5.69 10.57 6.65
N SER A 8 6.57 9.57 6.50
CA SER A 8 6.90 9.04 5.18
C SER A 8 5.76 8.14 4.72
N GLY A 9 5.02 8.55 3.70
CA GLY A 9 3.92 7.76 3.20
C GLY A 9 3.01 8.51 2.26
N ILE A 10 1.92 7.84 1.90
CA ILE A 10 0.94 8.35 0.96
C ILE A 10 -0.48 8.10 1.47
N ARG A 11 -1.40 8.94 0.99
CA ARG A 11 -2.83 8.76 1.16
C ARG A 11 -3.46 8.61 -0.21
N ALA A 12 -4.28 7.57 -0.38
CA ALA A 12 -5.07 7.37 -1.59
C ALA A 12 -6.54 7.62 -1.31
N ARG A 13 -7.31 7.89 -2.37
CA ARG A 13 -8.76 8.16 -2.30
C ARG A 13 -9.46 7.48 -3.46
N GLY A 14 -10.75 7.19 -3.29
CA GLY A 14 -11.59 6.62 -4.32
C GLY A 14 -11.42 5.12 -4.43
N GLU A 15 -11.01 4.62 -5.57
CA GLU A 15 -10.79 3.19 -5.74
C GLU A 15 -9.46 2.94 -6.46
N ILE A 16 -8.90 1.77 -6.19
CA ILE A 16 -7.67 1.32 -6.82
C ILE A 16 -8.04 0.16 -7.75
N SER A 17 -8.06 0.44 -9.04
CA SER A 17 -8.53 -0.46 -10.09
C SER A 17 -7.67 -0.28 -11.33
N ALA A 18 -8.07 -0.94 -12.43
CA ALA A 18 -7.33 -0.84 -13.68
C ALA A 18 -7.17 0.61 -14.17
N LEU A 19 -8.19 1.45 -13.96
CA LEU A 19 -8.15 2.85 -14.41
C LEU A 19 -7.20 3.71 -13.60
N THR A 20 -7.05 3.42 -12.32
CA THR A 20 -6.21 4.22 -11.41
C THR A 20 -4.86 3.58 -11.14
N ARG A 21 -4.61 2.39 -11.71
CA ARG A 21 -3.36 1.65 -11.46
C ARG A 21 -2.10 2.44 -11.78
N PRO A 22 -2.00 3.18 -12.89
CA PRO A 22 -0.77 3.94 -13.14
C PRO A 22 -0.44 4.94 -12.04
N SER A 23 -1.45 5.65 -11.52
CA SER A 23 -1.25 6.59 -10.41
C SER A 23 -0.86 5.86 -9.13
N TRP A 24 -1.47 4.71 -8.87
CA TRP A 24 -1.17 3.89 -7.69
C TRP A 24 0.26 3.37 -7.75
N GLU A 25 0.68 2.81 -8.88
CA GLU A 25 2.03 2.29 -9.05
C GLU A 25 3.06 3.39 -8.98
N GLN A 26 2.78 4.57 -9.53
CA GLN A 26 3.67 5.71 -9.42
C GLN A 26 3.82 6.16 -7.96
N ALA A 27 2.73 6.21 -7.21
CA ALA A 27 2.76 6.57 -5.80
C ALA A 27 3.58 5.57 -4.98
N LEU A 28 3.45 4.27 -5.28
CA LEU A 28 4.23 3.23 -4.62
C LEU A 28 5.72 3.33 -4.96
N SER A 29 6.06 3.67 -6.20
CA SER A 29 7.45 3.90 -6.60
C SER A 29 8.07 5.07 -5.86
N GLU A 30 7.32 6.16 -5.69
CA GLU A 30 7.75 7.31 -4.90
C GLU A 30 7.95 6.92 -3.43
N LEU A 31 7.02 6.16 -2.88
CA LEU A 31 7.12 5.67 -1.52
C LEU A 31 8.40 4.85 -1.33
N ALA A 32 8.71 3.96 -2.26
CA ALA A 32 9.90 3.11 -2.19
C ALA A 32 11.18 3.94 -2.24
N ARG A 33 11.21 4.98 -3.08
CA ARG A 33 12.39 5.86 -3.18
C ARG A 33 12.64 6.67 -1.91
N ARG A 34 11.58 7.02 -1.18
CA ARG A 34 11.67 7.84 0.03
C ARG A 34 11.65 7.02 1.31
N HIS A 35 11.55 5.71 1.17
CA HIS A 35 11.45 4.82 2.32
C HIS A 35 12.66 4.91 3.25
N ALA A 36 12.38 5.04 4.54
CA ALA A 36 13.41 5.09 5.59
C ALA A 36 12.89 4.32 6.81
N GLY A 37 12.99 3.00 6.76
CA GLY A 37 12.58 2.11 7.84
C GLY A 37 11.10 1.78 7.87
N VAL A 38 10.23 2.77 7.94
CA VAL A 38 8.78 2.57 7.95
C VAL A 38 8.12 3.55 7.00
N SER A 39 7.24 3.02 6.15
CA SER A 39 6.40 3.83 5.26
C SER A 39 4.95 3.55 5.56
N TYR A 40 4.10 4.56 5.37
CA TYR A 40 2.67 4.47 5.67
C TYR A 40 1.86 4.61 4.41
N VAL A 41 0.82 3.79 4.30
CA VAL A 41 -0.18 3.88 3.23
C VAL A 41 -1.54 4.01 3.90
N GLU A 42 -2.15 5.18 3.78
CA GLU A 42 -3.43 5.49 4.43
C GLU A 42 -4.57 5.34 3.41
N LEU A 43 -5.51 4.47 3.69
CA LEU A 43 -6.55 4.07 2.75
C LEU A 43 -7.97 4.28 3.28
N SER A 44 -8.16 5.10 4.30
CA SER A 44 -9.51 5.32 4.87
C SER A 44 -10.52 5.84 3.86
N ASP A 45 -10.07 6.57 2.84
CA ASP A 45 -10.95 7.12 1.79
C ASP A 45 -10.98 6.24 0.53
N VAL A 46 -10.44 5.03 0.59
CA VAL A 46 -10.46 4.08 -0.51
C VAL A 46 -11.60 3.08 -0.29
N ALA A 47 -12.54 3.05 -1.23
CA ALA A 47 -13.70 2.17 -1.14
C ALA A 47 -13.40 0.76 -1.63
N PHE A 48 -12.41 0.61 -2.52
CA PHE A 48 -12.13 -0.67 -3.16
C PHE A 48 -10.70 -0.72 -3.67
N VAL A 49 -10.08 -1.90 -3.57
CA VAL A 49 -8.79 -2.18 -4.20
C VAL A 49 -8.89 -3.55 -4.85
N ASP A 50 -8.48 -3.66 -6.12
CA ASP A 50 -8.48 -4.94 -6.83
C ASP A 50 -7.22 -5.76 -6.52
N VAL A 51 -7.22 -7.02 -6.98
CA VAL A 51 -6.09 -7.93 -6.74
C VAL A 51 -4.78 -7.37 -7.28
N ALA A 52 -4.82 -6.76 -8.47
CA ALA A 52 -3.62 -6.17 -9.07
C ALA A 52 -3.09 -5.00 -8.24
N GLY A 53 -3.98 -4.22 -7.62
CA GLY A 53 -3.58 -3.13 -6.72
C GLY A 53 -2.89 -3.65 -5.46
N VAL A 54 -3.42 -4.72 -4.88
CA VAL A 54 -2.78 -5.37 -3.73
C VAL A 54 -1.44 -5.99 -4.13
N THR A 55 -1.37 -6.60 -5.31
CA THR A 55 -0.13 -7.19 -5.83
C THR A 55 0.96 -6.12 -5.95
N ALA A 56 0.64 -4.96 -6.50
CA ALA A 56 1.60 -3.86 -6.63
C ALA A 56 2.15 -3.44 -5.26
N LEU A 57 1.28 -3.36 -4.26
CA LEU A 57 1.70 -3.04 -2.89
C LEU A 57 2.61 -4.12 -2.31
N ALA A 58 2.24 -5.39 -2.47
CA ALA A 58 3.03 -6.50 -1.95
C ALA A 58 4.41 -6.56 -2.59
N VAL A 59 4.48 -6.42 -3.91
CA VAL A 59 5.75 -6.41 -4.64
C VAL A 59 6.63 -5.25 -4.19
N THR A 60 6.04 -4.07 -4.03
CA THR A 60 6.77 -2.91 -3.54
C THR A 60 7.38 -3.18 -2.16
N ALA A 61 6.58 -3.73 -1.24
CA ALA A 61 7.05 -4.03 0.11
C ALA A 61 8.17 -5.08 0.12
N MET A 62 8.03 -6.12 -0.70
CA MET A 62 9.04 -7.18 -0.80
C MET A 62 10.37 -6.66 -1.34
N ASN A 63 10.33 -5.63 -2.17
CA ASN A 63 11.54 -5.08 -2.80
C ASN A 63 12.19 -3.96 -2.00
N LEU A 64 11.63 -3.57 -0.86
CA LEU A 64 12.27 -2.60 0.01
C LEU A 64 13.55 -3.19 0.59
N PRO A 65 14.61 -2.38 0.74
CA PRO A 65 15.89 -2.89 1.28
C PRO A 65 15.77 -3.32 2.74
N ASP A 66 14.89 -2.67 3.50
CA ASP A 66 14.66 -2.98 4.91
C ASP A 66 13.31 -2.43 5.35
N GLY A 67 12.93 -2.71 6.59
CA GLY A 67 11.78 -2.12 7.22
C GLY A 67 10.44 -2.70 6.77
N ARG A 68 9.42 -1.86 6.86
CA ARG A 68 8.05 -2.32 6.57
C ARG A 68 7.17 -1.20 6.07
N VAL A 69 6.02 -1.60 5.53
CA VAL A 69 4.93 -0.71 5.14
C VAL A 69 3.76 -0.93 6.09
N VAL A 70 3.28 0.13 6.70
CA VAL A 70 2.08 0.09 7.55
C VAL A 70 0.90 0.58 6.72
N VAL A 71 -0.08 -0.28 6.51
CA VAL A 71 -1.29 0.04 5.76
C VAL A 71 -2.39 0.35 6.76
N GLU A 72 -2.85 1.60 6.76
CA GLU A 72 -3.84 2.08 7.70
C GLU A 72 -5.22 2.13 7.07
N ASN A 73 -6.21 1.59 7.80
CA ASN A 73 -7.63 1.64 7.43
C ASN A 73 -7.91 1.14 6.00
N PRO A 74 -7.40 -0.03 5.62
CA PRO A 74 -7.64 -0.53 4.27
C PRO A 74 -9.08 -1.00 4.08
N PRO A 75 -9.59 -1.01 2.84
CA PRO A 75 -10.84 -1.68 2.55
C PRO A 75 -10.68 -3.20 2.76
N PRO A 76 -11.77 -3.93 3.05
CA PRO A 76 -11.67 -5.35 3.44
C PRO A 76 -11.01 -6.26 2.40
N GLN A 77 -11.03 -5.90 1.13
CA GLN A 77 -10.40 -6.70 0.07
C GLN A 77 -8.89 -6.83 0.29
N LEU A 78 -8.23 -5.78 0.81
CA LEU A 78 -6.78 -5.76 0.89
C LEU A 78 -6.23 -6.81 1.85
N PRO A 79 -6.64 -6.88 3.12
CA PRO A 79 -6.12 -7.92 4.00
C PRO A 79 -6.51 -9.33 3.55
N ARG A 80 -7.68 -9.50 2.92
CA ARG A 80 -8.09 -10.81 2.39
C ARG A 80 -7.18 -11.29 1.28
N VAL A 81 -6.86 -10.43 0.32
CA VAL A 81 -5.98 -10.78 -0.79
C VAL A 81 -4.56 -11.03 -0.30
N LEU A 82 -4.08 -10.22 0.64
CA LEU A 82 -2.76 -10.46 1.23
C LEU A 82 -2.68 -11.82 1.89
N GLU A 83 -3.69 -12.19 2.68
CA GLU A 83 -3.69 -13.47 3.36
C GLU A 83 -3.78 -14.63 2.39
N MET A 84 -4.51 -14.46 1.28
CA MET A 84 -4.72 -15.50 0.29
C MET A 84 -3.49 -15.77 -0.55
N PHE A 85 -2.76 -14.74 -0.97
CA PHE A 85 -1.64 -14.87 -1.91
C PHE A 85 -0.27 -14.67 -1.28
N TRP A 86 -0.19 -13.95 -0.16
CA TRP A 86 1.08 -13.68 0.53
C TRP A 86 0.96 -13.96 2.02
N PRO A 87 0.56 -15.18 2.42
CA PRO A 87 0.49 -15.50 3.85
C PRO A 87 1.88 -15.39 4.47
N GLY A 88 1.96 -14.74 5.62
CA GLY A 88 3.24 -14.56 6.29
C GLY A 88 4.13 -13.46 5.75
N LEU A 89 3.62 -12.59 4.87
CA LEU A 89 4.38 -11.43 4.42
C LEU A 89 4.45 -10.41 5.56
N ASP A 90 5.57 -10.39 6.26
CA ASP A 90 5.74 -9.56 7.46
C ASP A 90 6.22 -8.15 7.17
N ARG A 91 6.55 -7.83 5.91
CA ARG A 91 6.91 -6.48 5.49
C ARG A 91 5.71 -5.54 5.41
N ILE A 92 4.49 -6.07 5.42
CA ILE A 92 3.27 -5.29 5.44
C ILE A 92 2.57 -5.53 6.77
N GLU A 93 2.33 -4.44 7.50
CA GLU A 93 1.55 -4.45 8.71
C GLU A 93 0.21 -3.78 8.43
N VAL A 94 -0.89 -4.46 8.71
CA VAL A 94 -2.23 -3.90 8.51
C VAL A 94 -2.73 -3.33 9.83
N ALA A 95 -3.00 -2.03 9.84
CA ALA A 95 -3.54 -1.31 10.99
C ALA A 95 -4.98 -0.90 10.70
N LEU A 96 -5.92 -1.55 11.35
CA LEU A 96 -7.35 -1.30 11.17
C LEU A 96 -7.84 -0.11 12.00
#